data_e5209ffb4728885f812e1b189dd0d62c
#
_entry.id   e5209ffb4728885f812e1b189dd0d62c
#
_cell.length_a   1.000
_cell.length_b   1.000
_cell.length_c   1.000
_cell.angle_alpha   90.00
_cell.angle_beta   90.00
_cell.angle_gamma   90.00
#
_symmetry.space_group_name_H-M   'P 1'
#
loop_
_entity.id
_entity.type
_entity.pdbx_description
1 polymer ?
#
loop_
_entity_poly.entity_id
_entity_poly.type
_entity_poly.pdbx_seq_one_letter_code
_entity_poly.pdbx_strand_id
1 'polypeptide(L)'
;DLHEAALAGVRNDVDREHTIYVIPYAGKRRLMQIKDVTQSDRLDRMRRDFVANVSHELRTPLTVLAGFLETLQEIDVDREERTRYLELMAEQSRRMQSIVQDLLTLSSIESAPPPANDVVDMASLIDKLRRDAEALSAGRHQIVVEADSKADLRGSEPELVSAFGNLVSNAVRYTPPGGKIRIVWHTDAQGGEFAVEDTGIGIDSKHVPRLTERF
;
A
#
# COMPACT_ATOMS: atom_id res chain seq x y z
N ASP A 1 -29.52 4.97 35.39
CA ASP A 1 -28.09 4.66 35.56
C ASP A 1 -27.85 3.21 35.23
N LEU A 2 -27.44 2.97 33.98
CA LEU A 2 -27.03 1.65 33.51
C LEU A 2 -25.59 1.43 34.00
N HIS A 3 -25.43 0.70 35.10
CA HIS A 3 -24.15 0.19 35.47
C HIS A 3 -23.67 -0.85 34.47
N GLU A 4 -22.76 -0.47 33.63
CA GLU A 4 -21.94 -1.28 32.77
C GLU A 4 -21.16 -2.28 33.66
N ALA A 5 -21.59 -3.53 33.64
CA ALA A 5 -20.89 -4.60 34.32
C ALA A 5 -20.00 -5.34 33.34
N ALA A 6 -18.76 -4.96 33.43
CA ALA A 6 -17.49 -5.65 33.22
C ALA A 6 -17.46 -6.87 32.30
N LEU A 7 -16.86 -6.68 31.28
CA LEU A 7 -15.81 -7.31 30.48
C LEU A 7 -15.08 -8.49 31.14
N ALA A 8 -15.26 -9.64 30.55
CA ALA A 8 -14.26 -10.70 30.54
C ALA A 8 -14.00 -11.05 29.06
N GLY A 9 -12.87 -10.68 28.56
CA GLY A 9 -12.37 -11.17 27.29
C GLY A 9 -11.98 -12.63 27.44
N VAL A 10 -12.75 -13.55 26.86
CA VAL A 10 -12.37 -14.95 26.76
C VAL A 10 -11.74 -15.15 25.40
N ARG A 11 -10.42 -15.33 25.37
CA ARG A 11 -9.74 -15.92 24.22
C ARG A 11 -10.01 -17.41 24.25
N ASN A 12 -10.77 -17.88 23.29
CA ASN A 12 -10.88 -19.29 23.00
C ASN A 12 -10.14 -19.59 21.70
N ASP A 13 -9.50 -20.72 21.72
CA ASP A 13 -8.67 -21.31 20.67
C ASP A 13 -9.21 -21.02 19.26
N VAL A 14 -8.34 -20.53 18.36
CA VAL A 14 -8.62 -20.09 17.00
C VAL A 14 -9.12 -18.63 16.87
N ASP A 15 -8.22 -17.65 17.00
CA ASP A 15 -8.29 -16.28 16.39
C ASP A 15 -9.63 -15.50 16.46
N ARG A 16 -10.56 -15.84 17.39
CA ARG A 16 -11.83 -15.13 17.56
C ARG A 16 -11.88 -14.37 18.87
N GLU A 17 -12.21 -13.08 18.77
CA GLU A 17 -12.40 -12.21 19.93
C GLU A 17 -13.91 -12.01 20.18
N HIS A 18 -14.32 -12.26 21.42
CA HIS A 18 -15.72 -12.11 21.82
C HIS A 18 -15.84 -11.11 22.96
N THR A 19 -16.79 -10.21 22.86
CA THR A 19 -17.18 -9.35 24.00
C THR A 19 -18.42 -9.94 24.64
N ILE A 20 -18.35 -10.11 25.97
CA ILE A 20 -19.44 -10.63 26.77
C ILE A 20 -20.06 -9.48 27.58
N TYR A 21 -21.33 -9.22 27.34
CA TYR A 21 -22.12 -8.27 28.12
C TYR A 21 -22.98 -9.05 29.11
N VAL A 22 -22.94 -8.70 30.38
CA VAL A 22 -23.80 -9.27 31.41
C VAL A 22 -24.72 -8.15 31.94
N ILE A 23 -25.99 -8.24 31.58
CA ILE A 23 -26.98 -7.21 31.88
C ILE A 23 -27.97 -7.77 32.94
N PRO A 24 -28.27 -7.02 34.03
CA PRO A 24 -29.33 -7.43 34.98
C PRO A 24 -30.68 -7.55 34.27
N TYR A 25 -31.39 -8.67 34.47
CA TYR A 25 -32.68 -8.93 33.85
C TYR A 25 -33.64 -9.52 34.87
N ALA A 26 -34.83 -8.91 35.02
CA ALA A 26 -35.95 -9.37 35.82
C ALA A 26 -35.56 -9.97 37.19
N GLY A 27 -35.26 -9.15 38.18
CA GLY A 27 -34.94 -9.54 39.55
C GLY A 27 -33.53 -10.08 39.70
N LYS A 28 -33.35 -11.34 40.08
CA LYS A 28 -32.02 -11.95 40.28
C LYS A 28 -31.41 -12.58 39.01
N ARG A 29 -32.05 -12.47 37.87
CA ARG A 29 -31.61 -13.06 36.61
C ARG A 29 -30.61 -12.08 35.93
N ARG A 30 -29.70 -12.63 35.14
CA ARG A 30 -28.79 -11.89 34.29
C ARG A 30 -28.91 -12.39 32.87
N LEU A 31 -28.92 -11.46 31.91
CA LEU A 31 -28.85 -11.73 30.50
C LEU A 31 -27.37 -11.67 30.11
N MET A 32 -26.87 -12.72 29.47
CA MET A 32 -25.53 -12.75 28.89
C MET A 32 -25.66 -12.61 27.37
N GLN A 33 -25.04 -11.60 26.82
CA GLN A 33 -24.95 -11.38 25.40
C GLN A 33 -23.47 -11.55 24.97
N ILE A 34 -23.23 -12.46 24.06
CA ILE A 34 -21.91 -12.72 23.48
C ILE A 34 -21.92 -12.11 22.07
N LYS A 35 -20.99 -11.19 21.81
CA LYS A 35 -20.82 -10.57 20.51
C LYS A 35 -19.43 -10.94 19.98
N ASP A 36 -19.39 -11.54 18.78
CA ASP A 36 -18.14 -11.72 18.04
C ASP A 36 -17.69 -10.35 17.54
N VAL A 37 -16.55 -9.90 18.02
CA VAL A 37 -15.95 -8.58 17.66
C VAL A 37 -14.66 -8.74 16.88
N THR A 38 -14.30 -9.96 16.50
CA THR A 38 -13.04 -10.30 15.83
C THR A 38 -12.79 -9.41 14.61
N GLN A 39 -13.80 -9.24 13.77
CA GLN A 39 -13.67 -8.44 12.55
C GLN A 39 -13.57 -6.93 12.86
N SER A 40 -14.37 -6.45 13.81
CA SER A 40 -14.33 -5.04 14.24
C SER A 40 -12.98 -4.69 14.86
N ASP A 41 -12.51 -5.53 15.78
CA ASP A 41 -11.23 -5.29 16.47
C ASP A 41 -10.02 -5.42 15.53
N ARG A 42 -10.09 -6.31 14.54
CA ARG A 42 -9.09 -6.39 13.47
C ARG A 42 -9.05 -5.10 12.65
N LEU A 43 -10.20 -4.57 12.25
CA LEU A 43 -10.29 -3.30 11.52
C LEU A 43 -9.77 -2.14 12.35
N ASP A 44 -10.12 -2.06 13.64
CA ASP A 44 -9.66 -1.00 14.52
C ASP A 44 -8.15 -1.07 14.81
N ARG A 45 -7.59 -2.27 14.89
CA ARG A 45 -6.13 -2.46 14.97
C ARG A 45 -5.46 -2.05 13.68
N MET A 46 -5.92 -2.55 12.54
CA MET A 46 -5.37 -2.18 11.25
C MET A 46 -5.39 -0.66 11.04
N ARG A 47 -6.47 0.01 11.44
CA ARG A 47 -6.58 1.48 11.35
C ARG A 47 -5.58 2.19 12.25
N ARG A 48 -5.37 1.70 13.47
CA ARG A 48 -4.38 2.28 14.40
C ARG A 48 -2.95 2.08 13.90
N ASP A 49 -2.64 0.86 13.43
CA ASP A 49 -1.32 0.52 12.89
C ASP A 49 -1.02 1.33 11.63
N PHE A 50 -2.03 1.51 10.78
CA PHE A 50 -1.97 2.39 9.62
C PHE A 50 -1.57 3.82 9.98
N VAL A 51 -2.31 4.46 10.90
CA VAL A 51 -2.01 5.85 11.33
C VAL A 51 -0.61 5.95 11.96
N ALA A 52 -0.21 4.95 12.74
CA ALA A 52 1.13 4.89 13.34
C ALA A 52 2.22 4.80 12.26
N ASN A 53 2.07 3.88 11.30
CA ASN A 53 3.02 3.67 10.22
C ASN A 53 3.16 4.89 9.32
N VAL A 54 2.04 5.50 8.90
CA VAL A 54 2.04 6.75 8.13
C VAL A 54 2.78 7.86 8.87
N SER A 55 2.51 8.00 10.17
CA SER A 55 3.16 9.02 11.00
C SER A 55 4.68 8.80 11.07
N HIS A 56 5.12 7.55 11.14
CA HIS A 56 6.54 7.19 11.12
C HIS A 56 7.17 7.43 9.75
N GLU A 57 6.50 7.03 8.67
CA GLU A 57 6.99 7.21 7.30
C GLU A 57 7.09 8.68 6.89
N LEU A 58 6.24 9.55 7.43
CA LEU A 58 6.32 11.01 7.20
C LEU A 58 7.33 11.69 8.13
N ARG A 59 7.51 11.22 9.37
CA ARG A 59 8.43 11.84 10.34
C ARG A 59 9.88 11.74 9.88
N THR A 60 10.30 10.60 9.35
CA THR A 60 11.67 10.36 8.91
C THR A 60 12.13 11.37 7.85
N PRO A 61 11.46 11.53 6.69
CA PRO A 61 11.85 12.51 5.68
C PRO A 61 11.75 13.95 6.21
N LEU A 62 10.78 14.25 7.07
CA LEU A 62 10.63 15.56 7.68
C LEU A 62 11.81 15.91 8.58
N THR A 63 12.29 14.97 9.39
CA THR A 63 13.47 15.15 10.24
C THR A 63 14.73 15.39 9.39
N VAL A 64 14.88 14.66 8.29
CA VAL A 64 16.01 14.85 7.36
C VAL A 64 15.96 16.24 6.71
N LEU A 65 14.77 16.67 6.27
CA LEU A 65 14.57 18.03 5.73
C LEU A 65 14.94 19.11 6.75
N ALA A 66 14.46 18.98 7.99
CA ALA A 66 14.77 19.93 9.05
C ALA A 66 16.27 20.02 9.32
N GLY A 67 16.98 18.88 9.40
CA GLY A 67 18.43 18.86 9.61
C GLY A 67 19.22 19.52 8.48
N PHE A 68 18.85 19.31 7.21
CA PHE A 68 19.50 20.00 6.11
C PHE A 68 19.20 21.50 6.10
N LEU A 69 17.99 21.92 6.47
CA LEU A 69 17.64 23.33 6.60
C LEU A 69 18.45 24.02 7.71
N GLU A 70 18.56 23.40 8.87
CA GLU A 70 19.41 23.89 9.98
C GLU A 70 20.88 24.02 9.53
N THR A 71 21.42 22.98 8.87
CA THR A 71 22.78 23.01 8.35
C THR A 71 23.01 24.18 7.39
N LEU A 72 22.06 24.39 6.46
CA LEU A 72 22.16 25.49 5.48
C LEU A 72 21.98 26.89 6.09
N GLN A 73 21.36 26.99 7.29
CA GLN A 73 21.18 28.26 8.01
C GLN A 73 22.36 28.58 8.92
N GLU A 74 22.98 27.56 9.53
CA GLU A 74 24.00 27.75 10.57
C GLU A 74 25.42 27.64 10.02
N ILE A 75 25.62 26.94 8.92
CA ILE A 75 26.94 26.67 8.34
C ILE A 75 27.05 27.27 6.96
N ASP A 76 28.16 28.00 6.73
CA ASP A 76 28.49 28.47 5.39
C ASP A 76 29.08 27.31 4.58
N VAL A 77 28.20 26.66 3.81
CA VAL A 77 28.53 25.53 2.93
C VAL A 77 28.91 26.03 1.54
N ASP A 78 29.80 25.33 0.88
CA ASP A 78 30.20 25.69 -0.48
C ASP A 78 29.01 25.42 -1.47
N ARG A 79 29.21 25.85 -2.72
CA ARG A 79 28.15 25.75 -3.74
C ARG A 79 27.79 24.31 -4.09
N GLU A 80 28.77 23.42 -4.07
CA GLU A 80 28.58 21.99 -4.42
C GLU A 80 27.81 21.29 -3.32
N GLU A 81 28.20 21.48 -2.08
CA GLU A 81 27.50 20.92 -0.91
C GLU A 81 26.06 21.45 -0.81
N ARG A 82 25.86 22.75 -1.04
CA ARG A 82 24.52 23.36 -1.07
C ARG A 82 23.63 22.72 -2.12
N THR A 83 24.16 22.51 -3.33
CA THR A 83 23.41 21.86 -4.41
C THR A 83 23.02 20.43 -4.01
N ARG A 84 23.96 19.68 -3.45
CA ARG A 84 23.72 18.31 -2.98
C ARG A 84 22.64 18.24 -1.89
N TYR A 85 22.68 19.15 -0.91
CA TYR A 85 21.66 19.18 0.15
C TYR A 85 20.29 19.52 -0.41
N LEU A 86 20.19 20.47 -1.33
CA LEU A 86 18.94 20.81 -2.00
C LEU A 86 18.38 19.63 -2.82
N GLU A 87 19.22 18.85 -3.48
CA GLU A 87 18.81 17.64 -4.21
C GLU A 87 18.25 16.57 -3.26
N LEU A 88 18.95 16.32 -2.14
CA LEU A 88 18.48 15.39 -1.11
C LEU A 88 17.15 15.84 -0.49
N MET A 89 16.98 17.13 -0.22
CA MET A 89 15.73 17.69 0.26
C MET A 89 14.60 17.53 -0.75
N ALA A 90 14.87 17.78 -2.02
CA ALA A 90 13.90 17.57 -3.10
C ALA A 90 13.48 16.10 -3.22
N GLU A 91 14.39 15.17 -3.01
CA GLU A 91 14.09 13.73 -2.96
C GLU A 91 13.17 13.40 -1.79
N GLN A 92 13.46 13.88 -0.58
CA GLN A 92 12.60 13.66 0.59
C GLN A 92 11.20 14.26 0.40
N SER A 93 11.12 15.44 -0.21
CA SER A 93 9.83 16.07 -0.53
C SER A 93 9.00 15.21 -1.50
N ARG A 94 9.62 14.71 -2.57
CA ARG A 94 8.96 13.80 -3.52
C ARG A 94 8.49 12.51 -2.84
N ARG A 95 9.29 11.96 -1.92
CA ARG A 95 8.90 10.78 -1.13
C ARG A 95 7.65 11.05 -0.30
N MET A 96 7.59 12.19 0.41
CA MET A 96 6.40 12.56 1.18
C MET A 96 5.17 12.76 0.30
N GLN A 97 5.33 13.39 -0.87
CA GLN A 97 4.23 13.53 -1.84
C GLN A 97 3.68 12.18 -2.29
N SER A 98 4.57 11.20 -2.55
CA SER A 98 4.14 9.83 -2.90
C SER A 98 3.31 9.20 -1.78
N ILE A 99 3.77 9.28 -0.53
CA ILE A 99 3.04 8.74 0.63
C ILE A 99 1.64 9.39 0.73
N VAL A 100 1.55 10.71 0.60
CA VAL A 100 0.26 11.41 0.64
C VAL A 100 -0.65 10.97 -0.52
N GLN A 101 -0.11 10.81 -1.72
CA GLN A 101 -0.88 10.34 -2.87
C GLN A 101 -1.41 8.92 -2.66
N ASP A 102 -0.60 8.03 -2.10
CA ASP A 102 -1.00 6.65 -1.76
C ASP A 102 -2.15 6.65 -0.74
N LEU A 103 -2.08 7.54 0.27
CA LEU A 103 -3.15 7.73 1.25
C LEU A 103 -4.46 8.22 0.63
N LEU A 104 -4.38 9.20 -0.26
CA LEU A 104 -5.56 9.73 -0.95
C LEU A 104 -6.18 8.66 -1.86
N THR A 105 -5.36 7.87 -2.53
CA THR A 105 -5.81 6.75 -3.36
C THR A 105 -6.52 5.70 -2.50
N LEU A 106 -5.95 5.33 -1.36
CA LEU A 106 -6.59 4.39 -0.42
C LEU A 106 -7.93 4.93 0.09
N SER A 107 -7.98 6.20 0.51
CA SER A 107 -9.20 6.84 0.98
C SER A 107 -10.28 6.89 -0.11
N SER A 108 -9.90 7.13 -1.35
CA SER A 108 -10.82 7.13 -2.48
C SER A 108 -11.40 5.74 -2.76
N ILE A 109 -10.58 4.69 -2.69
CA ILE A 109 -11.02 3.30 -2.86
C ILE A 109 -12.00 2.89 -1.75
N GLU A 110 -11.73 3.28 -0.49
CA GLU A 110 -12.63 2.97 0.64
C GLU A 110 -13.99 3.67 0.54
N SER A 111 -14.04 4.83 -0.10
CA SER A 111 -15.24 5.65 -0.24
C SER A 111 -15.93 5.49 -1.59
N ALA A 112 -15.31 4.77 -2.51
CA ALA A 112 -15.83 4.62 -3.87
C ALA A 112 -17.12 3.78 -3.90
N PRO A 113 -18.09 4.15 -4.75
CA PRO A 113 -19.17 3.25 -5.11
C PRO A 113 -18.58 1.98 -5.74
N PRO A 114 -19.36 0.88 -5.85
CA PRO A 114 -18.90 -0.33 -6.52
C PRO A 114 -18.19 0.02 -7.84
N PRO A 115 -17.04 -0.60 -8.14
CA PRO A 115 -16.22 -0.21 -9.27
C PRO A 115 -17.04 -0.21 -10.57
N ALA A 116 -16.80 0.80 -11.40
CA ALA A 116 -17.37 0.84 -12.74
C ALA A 116 -16.96 -0.45 -13.47
N ASN A 117 -17.94 -1.10 -14.09
CA ASN A 117 -17.71 -2.34 -14.84
C ASN A 117 -17.47 -2.00 -16.32
N ASP A 118 -16.61 -1.01 -16.56
CA ASP A 118 -16.26 -0.52 -17.87
C ASP A 118 -15.29 -1.49 -18.57
N VAL A 119 -15.26 -1.42 -19.89
CA VAL A 119 -14.27 -2.18 -20.66
C VAL A 119 -12.99 -1.37 -20.72
N VAL A 120 -11.92 -1.93 -20.20
CA VAL A 120 -10.59 -1.31 -20.15
C VAL A 120 -9.72 -1.93 -21.26
N ASP A 121 -9.22 -1.08 -22.14
CA ASP A 121 -8.27 -1.47 -23.21
C ASP A 121 -6.93 -1.85 -22.59
N MET A 122 -6.72 -3.14 -22.44
CA MET A 122 -5.50 -3.69 -21.84
C MET A 122 -4.25 -3.42 -22.65
N ALA A 123 -4.36 -3.33 -23.97
CA ALA A 123 -3.21 -3.03 -24.83
C ALA A 123 -2.68 -1.60 -24.55
N SER A 124 -3.58 -0.63 -24.48
CA SER A 124 -3.24 0.76 -24.16
C SER A 124 -2.72 0.91 -22.73
N LEU A 125 -3.30 0.20 -21.78
CA LEU A 125 -2.87 0.21 -20.38
C LEU A 125 -1.45 -0.36 -20.22
N ILE A 126 -1.16 -1.50 -20.84
CA ILE A 126 0.16 -2.14 -20.79
C ILE A 126 1.22 -1.26 -21.46
N ASP A 127 0.90 -0.62 -22.60
CA ASP A 127 1.84 0.29 -23.26
C ASP A 127 2.13 1.53 -22.41
N LYS A 128 1.14 2.05 -21.67
CA LYS A 128 1.34 3.11 -20.68
C LYS A 128 2.27 2.64 -19.56
N LEU A 129 2.02 1.48 -18.95
CA LEU A 129 2.84 0.91 -17.88
C LEU A 129 4.29 0.66 -18.34
N ARG A 130 4.48 0.20 -19.59
CA ARG A 130 5.81 0.06 -20.18
C ARG A 130 6.55 1.40 -20.25
N ARG A 131 5.90 2.45 -20.77
CA ARG A 131 6.50 3.79 -20.84
C ARG A 131 6.85 4.34 -19.45
N ASP A 132 5.96 4.15 -18.49
CA ASP A 132 6.19 4.58 -17.12
C ASP A 132 7.38 3.83 -16.49
N ALA A 133 7.49 2.52 -16.73
CA ALA A 133 8.62 1.70 -16.31
C ALA A 133 9.94 2.14 -16.95
N GLU A 134 9.95 2.41 -18.27
CA GLU A 134 11.12 2.91 -19.01
C GLU A 134 11.59 4.26 -18.47
N ALA A 135 10.65 5.17 -18.19
CA ALA A 135 10.94 6.48 -17.61
C ALA A 135 11.53 6.36 -16.19
N LEU A 136 10.94 5.53 -15.33
CA LEU A 136 11.44 5.26 -13.98
C LEU A 136 12.80 4.56 -13.99
N SER A 137 12.98 3.64 -14.92
CA SER A 137 14.24 2.90 -15.10
C SER A 137 15.39 3.81 -15.54
N ALA A 138 15.13 4.85 -16.31
CA ALA A 138 16.13 5.72 -16.90
C ALA A 138 17.26 4.93 -17.61
N GLY A 139 16.90 3.86 -18.32
CA GLY A 139 17.82 2.98 -19.04
C GLY A 139 18.62 2.00 -18.18
N ARG A 140 18.34 1.89 -16.89
CA ARG A 140 19.09 1.00 -15.98
C ARG A 140 18.68 -0.46 -16.06
N HIS A 141 17.53 -0.78 -16.63
CA HIS A 141 16.97 -2.14 -16.67
C HIS A 141 16.54 -2.52 -18.07
N GLN A 142 16.54 -3.82 -18.35
CA GLN A 142 15.94 -4.37 -19.56
C GLN A 142 14.45 -4.64 -19.29
N ILE A 143 13.58 -3.83 -19.93
CA ILE A 143 12.14 -3.98 -19.79
C ILE A 143 11.59 -4.72 -21.01
N VAL A 144 10.86 -5.82 -20.76
CA VAL A 144 10.26 -6.67 -21.79
C VAL A 144 8.77 -6.78 -21.52
N VAL A 145 7.96 -6.66 -22.58
CA VAL A 145 6.51 -6.88 -22.49
C VAL A 145 6.17 -8.14 -23.29
N GLU A 146 5.44 -9.04 -22.66
CA GLU A 146 4.90 -10.26 -23.26
C GLU A 146 3.38 -10.23 -23.11
N ALA A 147 2.69 -9.74 -24.12
CA ALA A 147 1.24 -9.70 -24.17
C ALA A 147 0.76 -10.62 -25.29
N ASP A 148 0.35 -11.82 -24.95
CA ASP A 148 -0.12 -12.82 -25.90
C ASP A 148 -1.65 -12.74 -26.14
N SER A 149 -2.33 -11.89 -25.38
CA SER A 149 -3.76 -11.65 -25.49
C SER A 149 -4.07 -10.21 -25.87
N LYS A 150 -5.09 -10.05 -26.73
CA LYS A 150 -5.73 -8.77 -27.05
C LYS A 150 -7.05 -8.57 -26.28
N ALA A 151 -7.35 -9.42 -25.33
CA ALA A 151 -8.58 -9.34 -24.57
C ALA A 151 -8.54 -8.14 -23.61
N ASP A 152 -9.65 -7.43 -23.56
CA ASP A 152 -9.88 -6.35 -22.62
C ASP A 152 -10.36 -6.87 -21.27
N LEU A 153 -10.21 -6.06 -20.23
CA LEU A 153 -10.65 -6.39 -18.89
C LEU A 153 -11.86 -5.50 -18.50
N ARG A 154 -12.82 -6.07 -17.79
CA ARG A 154 -13.88 -5.29 -17.18
C ARG A 154 -13.48 -4.83 -15.79
N GLY A 155 -13.56 -3.52 -15.55
CA GLY A 155 -13.17 -2.95 -14.28
C GLY A 155 -13.11 -1.43 -14.29
N SER A 156 -12.50 -0.88 -13.26
CA SER A 156 -12.20 0.55 -13.15
C SER A 156 -10.79 0.82 -13.65
N GLU A 157 -10.65 1.54 -14.75
CA GLU A 157 -9.32 1.86 -15.32
C GLU A 157 -8.40 2.55 -14.28
N PRO A 158 -8.84 3.55 -13.49
CA PRO A 158 -7.99 4.16 -12.47
C PRO A 158 -7.48 3.17 -11.42
N GLU A 159 -8.30 2.20 -11.01
CA GLU A 159 -7.92 1.17 -10.05
C GLU A 159 -6.91 0.19 -10.64
N LEU A 160 -7.12 -0.24 -11.88
CA LEU A 160 -6.19 -1.12 -12.60
C LEU A 160 -4.86 -0.43 -12.87
N VAL A 161 -4.86 0.85 -13.27
CA VAL A 161 -3.64 1.66 -13.42
C VAL A 161 -2.88 1.73 -12.10
N SER A 162 -3.57 1.95 -10.99
CA SER A 162 -2.96 2.00 -9.66
C SER A 162 -2.38 0.65 -9.25
N ALA A 163 -3.15 -0.43 -9.38
CA ALA A 163 -2.72 -1.77 -8.96
C ALA A 163 -1.52 -2.26 -9.80
N PHE A 164 -1.62 -2.19 -11.11
CA PHE A 164 -0.56 -2.67 -12.00
C PHE A 164 0.66 -1.74 -11.97
N GLY A 165 0.45 -0.43 -11.87
CA GLY A 165 1.51 0.56 -11.71
C GLY A 165 2.34 0.34 -10.44
N ASN A 166 1.71 -0.06 -9.34
CA ASN A 166 2.42 -0.41 -8.10
C ASN A 166 3.32 -1.64 -8.29
N LEU A 167 2.86 -2.67 -9.00
CA LEU A 167 3.70 -3.85 -9.29
C LEU A 167 4.91 -3.46 -10.15
N VAL A 168 4.67 -2.70 -11.21
CA VAL A 168 5.73 -2.24 -12.14
C VAL A 168 6.73 -1.33 -11.44
N SER A 169 6.28 -0.36 -10.65
CA SER A 169 7.15 0.57 -9.94
C SER A 169 7.99 -0.15 -8.87
N ASN A 170 7.42 -1.14 -8.19
CA ASN A 170 8.16 -1.98 -7.25
C ASN A 170 9.25 -2.78 -7.96
N ALA A 171 8.94 -3.41 -9.09
CA ALA A 171 9.93 -4.13 -9.88
C ALA A 171 11.11 -3.22 -10.28
N VAL A 172 10.84 -1.99 -10.77
CA VAL A 172 11.91 -1.03 -11.11
C VAL A 172 12.72 -0.60 -9.90
N ARG A 173 12.06 -0.42 -8.75
CA ARG A 173 12.73 0.03 -7.49
C ARG A 173 13.65 -1.02 -6.91
N TYR A 174 13.21 -2.29 -6.93
CA TYR A 174 13.91 -3.38 -6.23
C TYR A 174 14.82 -4.22 -7.12
N THR A 175 14.87 -3.93 -8.42
CA THR A 175 15.81 -4.56 -9.34
C THR A 175 17.09 -3.73 -9.41
N PRO A 176 18.28 -4.30 -9.20
CA PRO A 176 19.55 -3.61 -9.40
C PRO A 176 19.78 -3.21 -10.86
N PRO A 177 20.60 -2.16 -11.14
CA PRO A 177 20.97 -1.80 -12.50
C PRO A 177 21.51 -3.00 -13.29
N GLY A 178 21.10 -3.12 -14.55
CA GLY A 178 21.42 -4.25 -15.43
C GLY A 178 20.44 -5.42 -15.33
N GLY A 179 19.53 -5.40 -14.36
CA GLY A 179 18.50 -6.43 -14.22
C GLY A 179 17.39 -6.37 -15.27
N LYS A 180 16.58 -7.41 -15.29
CA LYS A 180 15.48 -7.60 -16.24
C LYS A 180 14.13 -7.49 -15.53
N ILE A 181 13.18 -6.82 -16.18
CA ILE A 181 11.78 -6.71 -15.73
C ILE A 181 10.90 -7.15 -16.89
N ARG A 182 10.01 -8.09 -16.62
CA ARG A 182 9.08 -8.66 -17.61
C ARG A 182 7.65 -8.37 -17.18
N ILE A 183 6.92 -7.65 -18.03
CA ILE A 183 5.49 -7.35 -17.84
C ILE A 183 4.73 -8.35 -18.72
N VAL A 184 3.87 -9.15 -18.11
CA VAL A 184 3.13 -10.23 -18.78
C VAL A 184 1.64 -9.97 -18.70
N TRP A 185 0.96 -10.13 -19.82
CA TRP A 185 -0.50 -10.19 -19.89
C TRP A 185 -0.92 -11.43 -20.65
N HIS A 186 -1.60 -12.32 -19.97
CA HIS A 186 -2.12 -13.58 -20.50
C HIS A 186 -3.61 -13.71 -20.20
N THR A 187 -4.35 -14.39 -21.10
CA THR A 187 -5.77 -14.72 -20.85
C THR A 187 -6.02 -16.18 -21.18
N ASP A 188 -6.81 -16.82 -20.34
CA ASP A 188 -7.29 -18.18 -20.54
C ASP A 188 -8.82 -18.29 -20.34
N ALA A 189 -9.33 -19.52 -20.25
CA ALA A 189 -10.75 -19.77 -20.03
C ALA A 189 -11.25 -19.34 -18.64
N GLN A 190 -10.35 -19.09 -17.69
CA GLN A 190 -10.66 -18.71 -16.31
C GLN A 190 -10.60 -17.19 -16.11
N GLY A 191 -9.88 -16.46 -16.98
CA GLY A 191 -9.78 -15.01 -16.89
C GLY A 191 -8.48 -14.43 -17.45
N GLY A 192 -8.13 -13.22 -17.01
CA GLY A 192 -6.89 -12.54 -17.36
C GLY A 192 -5.90 -12.54 -16.19
N GLU A 193 -4.64 -12.78 -16.51
CA GLU A 193 -3.52 -12.69 -15.58
C GLU A 193 -2.57 -11.57 -16.01
N PHE A 194 -2.37 -10.61 -15.10
CA PHE A 194 -1.32 -9.61 -15.22
C PHE A 194 -0.21 -9.93 -14.24
N ALA A 195 1.00 -10.14 -14.73
CA ALA A 195 2.15 -10.46 -13.90
C ALA A 195 3.34 -9.54 -14.21
N VAL A 196 4.12 -9.24 -13.19
CA VAL A 196 5.41 -8.55 -13.30
C VAL A 196 6.47 -9.43 -12.67
N GLU A 197 7.43 -9.83 -13.49
CA GLU A 197 8.57 -10.62 -13.03
C GLU A 197 9.83 -9.77 -13.07
N ASP A 198 10.61 -9.81 -12.02
CA ASP A 198 11.86 -9.08 -11.91
C ASP A 198 13.03 -9.98 -11.46
N THR A 199 14.25 -9.52 -11.73
CA THR A 199 15.47 -10.17 -11.28
C THR A 199 16.09 -9.43 -10.09
N GLY A 200 15.25 -8.85 -9.26
CA GLY A 200 15.62 -8.05 -8.11
C GLY A 200 16.08 -8.86 -6.90
N ILE A 201 16.14 -8.18 -5.77
CA ILE A 201 16.59 -8.76 -4.49
C ILE A 201 15.64 -9.81 -3.91
N GLY A 202 14.44 -9.94 -4.48
CA GLY A 202 13.39 -10.82 -3.98
C GLY A 202 12.78 -10.32 -2.66
N ILE A 203 11.84 -11.12 -2.13
CA ILE A 203 11.12 -10.82 -0.90
C ILE A 203 11.41 -11.94 0.11
N ASP A 204 11.88 -11.58 1.31
CA ASP A 204 12.08 -12.55 2.39
C ASP A 204 10.73 -13.23 2.72
N SER A 205 10.75 -14.56 2.81
CA SER A 205 9.56 -15.38 3.04
C SER A 205 8.72 -14.96 4.24
N LYS A 206 9.34 -14.37 5.27
CA LYS A 206 8.64 -13.82 6.44
C LYS A 206 7.75 -12.62 6.13
N HIS A 207 8.02 -11.89 5.02
CA HIS A 207 7.25 -10.72 4.60
C HIS A 207 6.15 -11.06 3.59
N VAL A 208 6.24 -12.22 2.90
CA VAL A 208 5.27 -12.62 1.87
C VAL A 208 3.82 -12.63 2.39
N PRO A 209 3.50 -13.18 3.59
CA PRO A 209 2.13 -13.16 4.11
C PRO A 209 1.56 -11.76 4.34
N ARG A 210 2.45 -10.75 4.48
CA ARG A 210 2.07 -9.37 4.77
C ARG A 210 1.98 -8.47 3.56
N LEU A 211 2.33 -8.96 2.36
CA LEU A 211 2.33 -8.15 1.12
C LEU A 211 0.94 -7.62 0.74
N THR A 212 -0.11 -8.33 1.13
CA THR A 212 -1.50 -7.96 0.89
C THR A 212 -2.17 -7.32 2.10
N GLU A 213 -1.45 -7.20 3.24
CA GLU A 213 -1.94 -6.44 4.37
C GLU A 213 -1.90 -4.94 4.04
N ARG A 214 -2.89 -4.22 4.57
CA ARG A 214 -2.89 -2.75 4.51
C ARG A 214 -1.89 -2.24 5.55
N PHE A 215 -0.63 -1.96 5.11
CA PHE A 215 0.47 -1.41 5.92
C PHE A 215 1.05 -2.32 7.00
#